data_a9962940588be93cddb87edb07c4f4f6
#
_entry.id   a9962940588be93cddb87edb07c4f4f6
#
_cell.length_a   1.000
_cell.length_b   1.000
_cell.length_c   1.000
_cell.angle_alpha   90.00
_cell.angle_beta   90.00
_cell.angle_gamma   90.00
#
_symmetry.space_group_name_H-M   'P 1'
#
loop_
_entity.id
_entity.type
_entity.pdbx_description
1 polymer ?
#
loop_
_entity_poly.entity_id
_entity_poly.type
_entity_poly.pdbx_seq_one_letter_code
_entity_poly.pdbx_strand_id
1 'polypeptide(L)'
;MNIFYIHAPDRQAPLGETLEGINELYQAGKFKYFGLSNFRADEVETVIQLARQKQFVLPTVYQGNYNPLSRKQEIELFPTLRKHNLAFYAYSPLAGGFLAKSKEDLLKGGLSGRWDPNTMFGRVYHGLYNKPVFLDVLDDWAQIATEAGISTAELAYRWMGYHSSLCGDLGDAMVIGASSTGQLKRTMQGLHRGPLSEDIVGKVDMVWEKIKDESFLDNFNDWFCKQ
;
A
#
# COMPACT_ATOMS: atom_id res chain seq x y z
N MET A 1 16.83 14.44 8.24
CA MET A 1 15.92 13.44 7.62
C MET A 1 14.95 14.17 6.69
N ASN A 2 14.48 13.53 5.59
CA ASN A 2 13.55 14.21 4.70
C ASN A 2 12.11 14.09 5.21
N ILE A 3 11.61 12.87 5.36
CA ILE A 3 10.28 12.60 5.92
C ILE A 3 10.44 11.83 7.23
N PHE A 4 9.70 12.22 8.25
CA PHE A 4 9.56 11.50 9.49
C PHE A 4 8.13 10.96 9.59
N TYR A 5 7.97 9.65 9.78
CA TYR A 5 6.66 9.01 9.87
C TYR A 5 6.34 8.54 11.29
N ILE A 6 5.10 8.76 11.73
CA ILE A 6 4.51 7.85 12.71
C ILE A 6 4.09 6.60 11.93
N HIS A 7 4.84 5.50 12.12
CA HIS A 7 4.68 4.28 11.31
C HIS A 7 3.33 3.59 11.52
N ALA A 8 2.79 3.67 12.73
CA ALA A 8 1.46 3.19 13.08
C ALA A 8 0.95 3.94 14.32
N PRO A 9 -0.37 4.09 14.52
CA PRO A 9 -0.93 4.69 15.72
C PRO A 9 -0.67 3.80 16.94
N ASP A 10 -0.16 4.39 18.01
CA ASP A 10 -0.24 3.79 19.34
C ASP A 10 -1.52 4.33 20.00
N ARG A 11 -2.54 3.48 20.08
CA ARG A 11 -3.84 3.85 20.64
C ARG A 11 -3.87 3.86 22.17
N GLN A 12 -2.78 3.44 22.81
CA GLN A 12 -2.62 3.49 24.28
C GLN A 12 -1.89 4.76 24.71
N ALA A 13 -1.08 5.36 23.85
CA ALA A 13 -0.37 6.60 24.15
C ALA A 13 -1.25 7.84 23.86
N PRO A 14 -1.17 8.89 24.73
CA PRO A 14 -1.87 10.14 24.47
C PRO A 14 -1.37 10.80 23.17
N LEU A 15 -2.24 10.90 22.17
CA LEU A 15 -1.89 11.46 20.86
C LEU A 15 -1.29 12.88 20.96
N GLY A 16 -1.79 13.69 21.93
CA GLY A 16 -1.31 15.06 22.14
C GLY A 16 0.17 15.13 22.52
N GLU A 17 0.64 14.23 23.36
CA GLU A 17 2.05 14.13 23.77
C GLU A 17 2.93 13.64 22.62
N THR A 18 2.43 12.66 21.85
CA THR A 18 3.12 12.17 20.65
C THR A 18 3.33 13.31 19.64
N LEU A 19 2.29 14.10 19.35
CA LEU A 19 2.39 15.22 18.41
C LEU A 19 3.26 16.36 18.93
N GLU A 20 3.29 16.60 20.24
CA GLU A 20 4.18 17.58 20.86
C GLU A 20 5.64 17.20 20.66
N GLY A 21 6.03 15.96 20.97
CA GLY A 21 7.39 15.48 20.72
C GLY A 21 7.78 15.51 19.23
N ILE A 22 6.86 15.20 18.31
CA ILE A 22 7.08 15.35 16.87
C ILE A 22 7.34 16.82 16.51
N ASN A 23 6.55 17.75 17.06
CA ASN A 23 6.71 19.16 16.79
C ASN A 23 8.03 19.72 17.34
N GLU A 24 8.47 19.29 18.51
CA GLU A 24 9.80 19.64 19.06
C GLU A 24 10.93 19.22 18.10
N LEU A 25 10.87 17.99 17.58
CA LEU A 25 11.84 17.49 16.60
C LEU A 25 11.80 18.29 15.28
N TYR A 26 10.61 18.70 14.87
CA TYR A 26 10.44 19.54 13.67
C TYR A 26 11.06 20.92 13.89
N GLN A 27 10.76 21.59 15.00
CA GLN A 27 11.33 22.90 15.35
C GLN A 27 12.86 22.83 15.50
N ALA A 28 13.37 21.70 15.97
CA ALA A 28 14.82 21.43 16.03
C ALA A 28 15.45 21.08 14.64
N GLY A 29 14.69 21.15 13.55
CA GLY A 29 15.17 20.91 12.19
C GLY A 29 15.58 19.46 11.89
N LYS A 30 15.10 18.47 12.64
CA LYS A 30 15.51 17.07 12.48
C LYS A 30 14.91 16.41 11.23
N PHE A 31 13.81 16.93 10.71
CA PHE A 31 13.17 16.49 9.47
C PHE A 31 12.47 17.65 8.76
N LYS A 32 12.08 17.46 7.48
CA LYS A 32 11.40 18.47 6.66
C LYS A 32 9.89 18.27 6.58
N TYR A 33 9.44 17.02 6.44
CA TYR A 33 8.04 16.66 6.23
C TYR A 33 7.61 15.66 7.29
N PHE A 34 6.41 15.86 7.81
CA PHE A 34 5.75 14.93 8.72
C PHE A 34 4.81 14.02 7.95
N GLY A 35 4.88 12.72 8.23
CA GLY A 35 4.07 11.69 7.60
C GLY A 35 3.32 10.81 8.58
N LEU A 36 2.23 10.23 8.11
CA LEU A 36 1.44 9.24 8.83
C LEU A 36 1.46 7.92 8.04
N SER A 37 1.24 6.81 8.74
CA SER A 37 1.08 5.49 8.13
C SER A 37 0.19 4.61 9.00
N ASN A 38 -0.70 3.82 8.38
CA ASN A 38 -1.60 2.88 9.07
C ASN A 38 -2.62 3.52 10.03
N PHE A 39 -2.91 4.80 9.87
CA PHE A 39 -3.98 5.50 10.56
C PHE A 39 -5.28 5.38 9.77
N ARG A 40 -6.41 5.21 10.45
CA ARG A 40 -7.72 5.28 9.83
C ARG A 40 -8.09 6.73 9.51
N ALA A 41 -9.07 6.95 8.65
CA ALA A 41 -9.49 8.28 8.24
C ALA A 41 -9.90 9.20 9.41
N ASP A 42 -10.64 8.65 10.38
CA ASP A 42 -11.04 9.36 11.60
C ASP A 42 -9.83 9.73 12.47
N GLU A 43 -8.83 8.85 12.54
CA GLU A 43 -7.58 9.11 13.27
C GLU A 43 -6.74 10.20 12.57
N VAL A 44 -6.69 10.20 11.22
CA VAL A 44 -6.04 11.27 10.43
C VAL A 44 -6.72 12.62 10.71
N GLU A 45 -8.06 12.67 10.69
CA GLU A 45 -8.82 13.88 11.05
C GLU A 45 -8.45 14.37 12.45
N THR A 46 -8.39 13.46 13.43
CA THR A 46 -8.05 13.78 14.82
C THR A 46 -6.64 14.35 14.94
N VAL A 47 -5.65 13.73 14.25
CA VAL A 47 -4.26 14.24 14.19
C VAL A 47 -4.23 15.68 13.66
N ILE A 48 -4.92 15.94 12.55
CA ILE A 48 -4.91 17.25 11.89
C ILE A 48 -5.61 18.32 12.75
N GLN A 49 -6.76 17.98 13.34
CA GLN A 49 -7.49 18.90 14.20
C GLN A 49 -6.65 19.29 15.42
N LEU A 50 -6.05 18.31 16.11
CA LEU A 50 -5.23 18.55 17.27
C LEU A 50 -3.95 19.34 16.94
N ALA A 51 -3.27 19.00 15.83
CA ALA A 51 -2.09 19.71 15.37
C ALA A 51 -2.40 21.16 15.02
N ARG A 52 -3.55 21.44 14.37
CA ARG A 52 -4.01 22.81 14.09
C ARG A 52 -4.31 23.58 15.38
N GLN A 53 -5.04 22.98 16.31
CA GLN A 53 -5.40 23.61 17.59
C GLN A 53 -4.15 24.03 18.39
N LYS A 54 -3.13 23.17 18.37
CA LYS A 54 -1.88 23.41 19.11
C LYS A 54 -0.80 24.14 18.29
N GLN A 55 -1.09 24.50 17.04
CA GLN A 55 -0.14 25.13 16.09
C GLN A 55 1.13 24.27 15.86
N PHE A 56 0.98 22.95 15.86
CA PHE A 56 2.03 22.00 15.59
C PHE A 56 2.22 21.77 14.07
N VAL A 57 3.35 21.16 13.69
CA VAL A 57 3.59 20.73 12.31
C VAL A 57 2.46 19.81 11.83
N LEU A 58 1.91 20.09 10.65
CA LEU A 58 0.87 19.27 10.03
C LEU A 58 1.50 18.13 9.21
N PRO A 59 0.85 16.96 9.15
CA PRO A 59 1.25 15.93 8.21
C PRO A 59 1.00 16.39 6.78
N THR A 60 1.90 16.05 5.88
CA THR A 60 1.83 16.37 4.44
C THR A 60 1.87 15.14 3.56
N VAL A 61 2.19 13.99 4.12
CA VAL A 61 2.28 12.73 3.40
C VAL A 61 1.69 11.60 4.24
N TYR A 62 1.01 10.69 3.56
CA TYR A 62 0.52 9.43 4.13
C TYR A 62 1.12 8.27 3.37
N GLN A 63 1.63 7.26 4.06
CA GLN A 63 2.09 6.02 3.44
C GLN A 63 1.12 4.89 3.77
N GLY A 64 0.57 4.22 2.75
CA GLY A 64 -0.46 3.19 2.94
C GLY A 64 -0.33 2.00 1.99
N ASN A 65 -0.95 0.87 2.39
CA ASN A 65 -1.09 -0.29 1.54
C ASN A 65 -2.04 0.02 0.38
N TYR A 66 -1.59 -0.20 -0.85
CA TYR A 66 -2.45 -0.02 -2.01
C TYR A 66 -1.93 -0.81 -3.21
N ASN A 67 -2.79 -1.57 -3.84
CA ASN A 67 -2.48 -2.43 -5.00
C ASN A 67 -3.78 -2.93 -5.66
N PRO A 68 -3.72 -3.61 -6.81
CA PRO A 68 -4.92 -4.10 -7.50
C PRO A 68 -5.87 -4.96 -6.66
N LEU A 69 -5.37 -5.62 -5.60
CA LEU A 69 -6.16 -6.47 -4.69
C LEU A 69 -6.54 -5.80 -3.36
N SER A 70 -6.13 -4.55 -3.13
CA SER A 70 -6.42 -3.81 -1.91
C SER A 70 -6.68 -2.35 -2.24
N ARG A 71 -7.94 -2.04 -2.60
CA ARG A 71 -8.39 -0.72 -3.07
C ARG A 71 -9.34 -0.01 -2.10
N LYS A 72 -9.58 -0.55 -0.91
CA LYS A 72 -10.47 0.09 0.09
C LYS A 72 -10.03 1.50 0.46
N GLN A 73 -8.73 1.82 0.33
CA GLN A 73 -8.19 3.16 0.51
C GLN A 73 -8.90 4.23 -0.34
N GLU A 74 -9.37 3.87 -1.54
CA GLU A 74 -10.04 4.80 -2.44
C GLU A 74 -11.32 5.38 -1.84
N ILE A 75 -12.06 4.57 -1.07
CA ILE A 75 -13.33 4.96 -0.44
C ILE A 75 -13.11 5.38 1.02
N GLU A 76 -12.29 4.64 1.76
CA GLU A 76 -12.22 4.79 3.21
C GLU A 76 -11.22 5.87 3.66
N LEU A 77 -10.17 6.17 2.85
CA LEU A 77 -9.09 7.07 3.29
C LEU A 77 -8.84 8.24 2.33
N PHE A 78 -8.79 8.01 1.02
CA PHE A 78 -8.45 9.06 0.05
C PHE A 78 -9.30 10.33 0.19
N PRO A 79 -10.62 10.28 0.42
CA PRO A 79 -11.40 11.50 0.61
C PRO A 79 -10.85 12.40 1.74
N THR A 80 -10.44 11.80 2.86
CA THR A 80 -9.83 12.52 3.98
C THR A 80 -8.45 13.09 3.62
N LEU A 81 -7.61 12.30 2.93
CA LEU A 81 -6.29 12.78 2.52
C LEU A 81 -6.40 13.97 1.55
N ARG A 82 -7.30 13.89 0.58
CA ARG A 82 -7.55 14.96 -0.41
C ARG A 82 -8.08 16.23 0.24
N LYS A 83 -9.03 16.10 1.18
CA LYS A 83 -9.56 17.23 1.97
C LYS A 83 -8.44 18.00 2.67
N HIS A 84 -7.37 17.34 3.07
CA HIS A 84 -6.27 17.94 3.83
C HIS A 84 -4.97 18.09 3.02
N ASN A 85 -4.99 17.86 1.72
CA ASN A 85 -3.84 17.95 0.80
C ASN A 85 -2.65 17.07 1.24
N LEU A 86 -2.92 15.84 1.73
CA LEU A 86 -1.88 14.88 2.00
C LEU A 86 -1.60 14.06 0.73
N ALA A 87 -0.34 14.00 0.34
CA ALA A 87 0.11 13.07 -0.69
C ALA A 87 0.04 11.63 -0.18
N PHE A 88 -0.29 10.67 -1.05
CA PHE A 88 -0.34 9.25 -0.71
C PHE A 88 0.82 8.47 -1.33
N TYR A 89 1.63 7.83 -0.50
CA TYR A 89 2.73 6.96 -0.93
C TYR A 89 2.31 5.49 -0.79
N ALA A 90 2.00 4.86 -1.92
CA ALA A 90 1.52 3.48 -1.98
C ALA A 90 2.64 2.47 -1.72
N TYR A 91 2.61 1.75 -0.61
CA TYR A 91 3.48 0.59 -0.43
C TYR A 91 2.78 -0.72 -0.87
N SER A 92 3.55 -1.78 -1.05
CA SER A 92 3.07 -3.09 -1.52
C SER A 92 2.32 -3.10 -2.86
N PRO A 93 2.83 -2.46 -3.91
CA PRO A 93 2.17 -2.47 -5.24
C PRO A 93 2.01 -3.87 -5.84
N LEU A 94 2.79 -4.85 -5.36
CA LEU A 94 2.67 -6.28 -5.70
C LEU A 94 1.98 -7.10 -4.61
N ALA A 95 1.19 -6.48 -3.71
CA ALA A 95 0.57 -7.19 -2.59
C ALA A 95 1.60 -8.00 -1.76
N GLY A 96 2.74 -7.37 -1.42
CA GLY A 96 3.85 -8.04 -0.73
C GLY A 96 4.57 -9.11 -1.57
N GLY A 97 4.35 -9.11 -2.87
CA GLY A 97 4.88 -10.10 -3.82
C GLY A 97 3.88 -11.23 -4.14
N PHE A 98 2.65 -11.18 -3.61
CA PHE A 98 1.59 -12.14 -3.90
C PHE A 98 1.28 -12.19 -5.41
N LEU A 99 1.09 -11.05 -6.04
CA LEU A 99 0.79 -10.90 -7.47
C LEU A 99 1.93 -11.36 -8.42
N ALA A 100 3.09 -11.70 -7.88
CA ALA A 100 4.21 -12.26 -8.64
C ALA A 100 4.41 -13.76 -8.39
N LYS A 101 3.47 -14.41 -7.68
CA LYS A 101 3.52 -15.84 -7.36
C LYS A 101 2.45 -16.59 -8.13
N SER A 102 2.67 -17.90 -8.30
CA SER A 102 1.63 -18.83 -8.74
C SER A 102 0.84 -19.38 -7.54
N LYS A 103 -0.42 -19.76 -7.75
CA LYS A 103 -1.22 -20.49 -6.77
C LYS A 103 -0.53 -21.78 -6.34
N GLU A 104 0.09 -22.47 -7.29
CA GLU A 104 0.83 -23.72 -7.02
C GLU A 104 2.00 -23.53 -6.05
N ASP A 105 2.80 -22.45 -6.21
CA ASP A 105 3.91 -22.13 -5.31
C ASP A 105 3.42 -21.86 -3.88
N LEU A 106 2.30 -21.15 -3.75
CA LEU A 106 1.71 -20.83 -2.44
C LEU A 106 1.18 -22.10 -1.74
N LEU A 107 0.58 -23.03 -2.48
CA LEU A 107 0.03 -24.26 -1.93
C LEU A 107 1.11 -25.30 -1.60
N LYS A 108 2.19 -25.37 -2.37
CA LYS A 108 3.32 -26.28 -2.10
C LYS A 108 4.08 -25.93 -0.81
N GLY A 109 4.02 -24.67 -0.39
CA GLY A 109 4.80 -24.19 0.76
C GLY A 109 6.29 -24.08 0.47
N GLY A 110 7.11 -23.97 1.53
CA GLY A 110 8.58 -23.86 1.40
C GLY A 110 9.05 -22.52 0.84
N LEU A 111 8.20 -21.50 0.87
CA LEU A 111 8.52 -20.16 0.42
C LEU A 111 9.56 -19.51 1.33
N SER A 112 10.44 -18.71 0.73
CA SER A 112 11.48 -17.95 1.44
C SER A 112 11.18 -16.45 1.47
N GLY A 113 11.99 -15.72 2.24
CA GLY A 113 11.90 -14.28 2.33
C GLY A 113 10.62 -13.80 3.03
N ARG A 114 9.89 -12.85 2.45
CA ARG A 114 8.66 -12.29 3.05
C ARG A 114 7.52 -13.29 3.19
N TRP A 115 7.57 -14.41 2.48
CA TRP A 115 6.55 -15.45 2.48
C TRP A 115 6.98 -16.70 3.26
N ASP A 116 8.12 -16.66 3.94
CA ASP A 116 8.53 -17.73 4.86
C ASP A 116 7.58 -17.76 6.07
N PRO A 117 6.76 -18.81 6.23
CA PRO A 117 5.76 -18.90 7.29
C PRO A 117 6.37 -18.91 8.70
N ASN A 118 7.67 -19.17 8.81
CA ASN A 118 8.38 -19.16 10.09
C ASN A 118 8.72 -17.74 10.55
N THR A 119 8.63 -16.73 9.68
CA THR A 119 8.87 -15.34 10.01
C THR A 119 7.58 -14.62 10.40
N MET A 120 7.70 -13.53 11.16
CA MET A 120 6.56 -12.68 11.51
C MET A 120 5.86 -12.14 10.24
N PHE A 121 6.62 -11.61 9.30
CA PHE A 121 6.06 -11.09 8.04
C PHE A 121 5.43 -12.17 7.18
N GLY A 122 6.01 -13.36 7.13
CA GLY A 122 5.40 -14.49 6.42
C GLY A 122 4.02 -14.83 6.99
N ARG A 123 3.88 -14.88 8.31
CA ARG A 123 2.57 -15.09 8.95
C ARG A 123 1.57 -14.00 8.60
N VAL A 124 1.99 -12.73 8.59
CA VAL A 124 1.13 -11.60 8.18
C VAL A 124 0.63 -11.79 6.74
N TYR A 125 1.54 -12.03 5.79
CA TYR A 125 1.14 -12.18 4.37
C TYR A 125 0.29 -13.41 4.11
N HIS A 126 0.61 -14.55 4.75
CA HIS A 126 -0.25 -15.73 4.68
C HIS A 126 -1.64 -15.48 5.27
N GLY A 127 -1.73 -14.82 6.42
CA GLY A 127 -3.03 -14.52 7.03
C GLY A 127 -3.89 -13.54 6.24
N LEU A 128 -3.28 -12.59 5.55
CA LEU A 128 -4.00 -11.61 4.75
C LEU A 128 -4.41 -12.15 3.37
N TYR A 129 -3.52 -12.85 2.68
CA TYR A 129 -3.69 -13.21 1.27
C TYR A 129 -3.90 -14.72 1.00
N ASN A 130 -3.49 -15.63 1.90
CA ASN A 130 -3.64 -17.06 1.67
C ASN A 130 -5.06 -17.53 2.05
N LYS A 131 -6.04 -16.94 1.40
CA LYS A 131 -7.47 -17.28 1.52
C LYS A 131 -7.96 -17.82 0.18
N PRO A 132 -8.96 -18.72 0.16
CA PRO A 132 -9.44 -19.32 -1.09
C PRO A 132 -9.74 -18.30 -2.19
N VAL A 133 -10.49 -17.24 -1.88
CA VAL A 133 -10.88 -16.22 -2.85
C VAL A 133 -9.67 -15.49 -3.47
N PHE A 134 -8.61 -15.21 -2.68
CA PHE A 134 -7.39 -14.61 -3.19
C PHE A 134 -6.55 -15.59 -4.01
N LEU A 135 -6.53 -16.87 -3.63
CA LEU A 135 -5.83 -17.91 -4.40
C LEU A 135 -6.50 -18.16 -5.75
N ASP A 136 -7.82 -18.09 -5.81
CA ASP A 136 -8.58 -18.30 -7.06
C ASP A 136 -8.32 -17.16 -8.07
N VAL A 137 -8.20 -15.92 -7.61
CA VAL A 137 -7.90 -14.80 -8.52
C VAL A 137 -6.46 -14.76 -9.01
N LEU A 138 -5.52 -15.54 -8.46
CA LEU A 138 -4.16 -15.64 -9.02
C LEU A 138 -4.14 -16.31 -10.39
N ASP A 139 -5.02 -17.28 -10.62
CA ASP A 139 -5.13 -17.92 -11.94
C ASP A 139 -5.68 -16.93 -12.97
N ASP A 140 -6.72 -16.16 -12.61
CA ASP A 140 -7.24 -15.06 -13.44
C ASP A 140 -6.14 -14.02 -13.71
N TRP A 141 -5.37 -13.63 -12.68
CA TRP A 141 -4.29 -12.66 -12.79
C TRP A 141 -3.18 -13.10 -13.74
N ALA A 142 -2.79 -14.38 -13.67
CA ALA A 142 -1.80 -14.98 -14.56
C ALA A 142 -2.30 -15.04 -16.01
N GLN A 143 -3.58 -15.36 -16.21
CA GLN A 143 -4.22 -15.35 -17.52
C GLN A 143 -4.23 -13.95 -18.14
N ILE A 144 -4.65 -12.92 -17.39
CA ILE A 144 -4.67 -11.53 -17.85
C ILE A 144 -3.26 -11.07 -18.27
N ALA A 145 -2.24 -11.40 -17.47
CA ALA A 145 -0.85 -11.07 -17.82
C ALA A 145 -0.39 -11.77 -19.10
N THR A 146 -0.78 -13.04 -19.30
CA THR A 146 -0.49 -13.81 -20.50
C THR A 146 -1.15 -13.20 -21.74
N GLU A 147 -2.42 -12.83 -21.65
CA GLU A 147 -3.17 -12.16 -22.72
C GLU A 147 -2.56 -10.80 -23.08
N ALA A 148 -2.07 -10.07 -22.08
CA ALA A 148 -1.36 -8.80 -22.29
C ALA A 148 0.08 -8.97 -22.80
N GLY A 149 0.63 -10.21 -22.87
CA GLY A 149 2.00 -10.49 -23.26
C GLY A 149 3.06 -9.93 -22.31
N ILE A 150 2.75 -9.82 -20.99
CA ILE A 150 3.61 -9.25 -19.97
C ILE A 150 3.69 -10.15 -18.72
N SER A 151 4.60 -9.84 -17.83
CA SER A 151 4.66 -10.56 -16.54
C SER A 151 3.55 -10.09 -15.59
N THR A 152 3.15 -10.97 -14.65
CA THR A 152 2.19 -10.66 -13.59
C THR A 152 2.62 -9.47 -12.73
N ALA A 153 3.93 -9.31 -12.49
CA ALA A 153 4.48 -8.16 -11.78
C ALA A 153 4.38 -6.86 -12.62
N GLU A 154 4.65 -6.92 -13.93
CA GLU A 154 4.49 -5.77 -14.82
C GLU A 154 3.04 -5.32 -14.91
N LEU A 155 2.10 -6.26 -14.97
CA LEU A 155 0.67 -5.98 -14.94
C LEU A 155 0.29 -5.14 -13.71
N ALA A 156 0.72 -5.54 -12.51
CA ALA A 156 0.45 -4.81 -11.29
C ALA A 156 1.09 -3.41 -11.26
N TYR A 157 2.37 -3.31 -11.63
CA TYR A 157 3.05 -2.01 -11.63
C TYR A 157 2.46 -1.03 -12.64
N ARG A 158 2.09 -1.50 -13.85
CA ARG A 158 1.47 -0.62 -14.87
C ARG A 158 0.06 -0.22 -14.45
N TRP A 159 -0.73 -1.14 -13.88
CA TRP A 159 -2.02 -0.76 -13.32
C TRP A 159 -1.85 0.31 -12.24
N MET A 160 -0.93 0.13 -11.30
CA MET A 160 -0.66 1.09 -10.24
C MET A 160 -0.21 2.46 -10.77
N GLY A 161 0.64 2.48 -11.79
CA GLY A 161 1.20 3.72 -12.32
C GLY A 161 0.28 4.52 -13.25
N TYR A 162 -0.70 3.86 -13.88
CA TYR A 162 -1.48 4.48 -14.94
C TYR A 162 -3.01 4.39 -14.78
N HIS A 163 -3.50 3.45 -13.97
CA HIS A 163 -4.93 3.16 -13.87
C HIS A 163 -5.49 3.19 -12.46
N SER A 164 -4.62 3.34 -11.45
CA SER A 164 -5.04 3.47 -10.06
C SER A 164 -5.51 4.89 -9.75
N SER A 165 -6.07 5.09 -8.56
CA SER A 165 -6.47 6.42 -8.08
C SER A 165 -5.31 7.28 -7.56
N LEU A 166 -4.04 6.87 -7.78
CA LEU A 166 -2.88 7.71 -7.50
C LEU A 166 -2.82 8.88 -8.49
N CYS A 167 -2.58 10.06 -7.98
CA CYS A 167 -2.51 11.30 -8.76
C CYS A 167 -1.17 12.02 -8.53
N GLY A 168 -0.31 12.03 -9.53
CA GLY A 168 1.01 12.67 -9.46
C GLY A 168 0.93 14.19 -9.18
N ASP A 169 -0.10 14.86 -9.68
CA ASP A 169 -0.33 16.29 -9.44
C ASP A 169 -0.65 16.61 -7.96
N LEU A 170 -1.13 15.62 -7.21
CA LEU A 170 -1.34 15.71 -5.77
C LEU A 170 -0.11 15.24 -4.95
N GLY A 171 0.98 14.92 -5.62
CA GLY A 171 2.21 14.45 -5.00
C GLY A 171 2.22 12.96 -4.65
N ASP A 172 1.24 12.19 -5.12
CA ASP A 172 1.19 10.75 -4.86
C ASP A 172 2.37 10.02 -5.52
N ALA A 173 2.79 8.93 -4.90
CA ALA A 173 3.89 8.13 -5.39
C ALA A 173 3.71 6.63 -5.06
N MET A 174 4.39 5.79 -5.82
CA MET A 174 4.47 4.36 -5.57
C MET A 174 5.84 4.01 -4.97
N VAL A 175 5.85 3.31 -3.85
CA VAL A 175 7.06 2.82 -3.18
C VAL A 175 7.42 1.45 -3.75
N ILE A 176 8.48 1.41 -4.54
CA ILE A 176 8.95 0.19 -5.21
C ILE A 176 10.03 -0.48 -4.36
N GLY A 177 9.81 -1.74 -3.99
CA GLY A 177 10.81 -2.60 -3.38
C GLY A 177 11.37 -3.58 -4.40
N ALA A 178 12.69 -3.81 -4.37
CA ALA A 178 13.36 -4.79 -5.23
C ALA A 178 14.45 -5.52 -4.46
N SER A 179 14.59 -6.85 -4.66
CA SER A 179 15.63 -7.67 -4.05
C SER A 179 16.94 -7.66 -4.82
N SER A 180 16.94 -7.13 -6.05
CA SER A 180 18.12 -6.99 -6.89
C SER A 180 18.00 -5.82 -7.86
N THR A 181 19.14 -5.31 -8.33
CA THR A 181 19.20 -4.26 -9.37
C THR A 181 18.53 -4.70 -10.67
N GLY A 182 18.67 -5.99 -11.03
CA GLY A 182 18.01 -6.58 -12.21
C GLY A 182 16.49 -6.56 -12.10
N GLN A 183 15.93 -6.82 -10.91
CA GLN A 183 14.50 -6.72 -10.66
C GLN A 183 14.03 -5.27 -10.77
N LEU A 184 14.73 -4.32 -10.14
CA LEU A 184 14.39 -2.90 -10.24
C LEU A 184 14.41 -2.42 -11.69
N LYS A 185 15.45 -2.79 -12.46
CA LYS A 185 15.57 -2.42 -13.88
C LYS A 185 14.37 -2.94 -14.69
N ARG A 186 13.96 -4.20 -14.52
CA ARG A 186 12.78 -4.76 -15.21
C ARG A 186 11.50 -4.03 -14.82
N THR A 187 11.31 -3.71 -13.54
CA THR A 187 10.15 -2.94 -13.08
C THR A 187 10.09 -1.57 -13.74
N MET A 188 11.20 -0.84 -13.77
CA MET A 188 11.26 0.48 -14.42
C MET A 188 11.03 0.39 -15.93
N GLN A 189 11.62 -0.62 -16.59
CA GLN A 189 11.39 -0.85 -18.01
C GLN A 189 9.92 -1.18 -18.32
N GLY A 190 9.26 -1.97 -17.46
CA GLY A 190 7.83 -2.28 -17.59
C GLY A 190 6.98 -1.02 -17.46
N LEU A 191 7.22 -0.20 -16.44
CA LEU A 191 6.52 1.08 -16.25
C LEU A 191 6.66 2.02 -17.46
N HIS A 192 7.85 2.10 -18.07
CA HIS A 192 8.07 2.95 -19.24
C HIS A 192 7.34 2.49 -20.54
N ARG A 193 6.72 1.31 -20.54
CA ARG A 193 5.87 0.87 -21.65
C ARG A 193 4.51 1.56 -21.70
N GLY A 194 4.19 2.38 -20.70
CA GLY A 194 2.95 3.16 -20.65
C GLY A 194 1.73 2.39 -20.15
N PRO A 195 0.52 2.92 -20.37
CA PRO A 195 -0.72 2.36 -19.84
C PRO A 195 -1.06 0.99 -20.45
N LEU A 196 -1.85 0.22 -19.73
CA LEU A 196 -2.49 -1.01 -20.21
C LEU A 196 -3.65 -0.65 -21.18
N SER A 197 -4.08 -1.59 -22.03
CA SER A 197 -5.30 -1.38 -22.81
C SER A 197 -6.55 -1.41 -21.92
N GLU A 198 -7.62 -0.76 -22.35
CA GLU A 198 -8.90 -0.71 -21.63
C GLU A 198 -9.48 -2.11 -21.36
N ASP A 199 -9.32 -3.06 -22.31
CA ASP A 199 -9.74 -4.45 -22.13
C ASP A 199 -9.01 -5.11 -20.95
N ILE A 200 -7.69 -4.94 -20.87
CA ILE A 200 -6.88 -5.49 -19.75
C ILE A 200 -7.25 -4.81 -18.42
N VAL A 201 -7.47 -3.50 -18.42
CA VAL A 201 -7.92 -2.78 -17.21
C VAL A 201 -9.27 -3.31 -16.74
N GLY A 202 -10.23 -3.49 -17.64
CA GLY A 202 -11.55 -4.05 -17.30
C GLY A 202 -11.46 -5.46 -16.69
N LYS A 203 -10.53 -6.30 -17.16
CA LYS A 203 -10.29 -7.62 -16.57
C LYS A 203 -9.66 -7.52 -15.17
N VAL A 204 -8.73 -6.57 -14.96
CA VAL A 204 -8.19 -6.29 -13.61
C VAL A 204 -9.28 -5.80 -12.66
N ASP A 205 -10.21 -4.99 -13.14
CA ASP A 205 -11.34 -4.53 -12.33
C ASP A 205 -12.30 -5.67 -11.98
N MET A 206 -12.52 -6.62 -12.88
CA MET A 206 -13.29 -7.84 -12.54
C MET A 206 -12.60 -8.70 -11.47
N VAL A 207 -11.27 -8.76 -11.42
CA VAL A 207 -10.54 -9.41 -10.32
C VAL A 207 -10.83 -8.71 -9.00
N TRP A 208 -10.79 -7.38 -8.96
CA TRP A 208 -11.13 -6.61 -7.77
C TRP A 208 -12.58 -6.87 -7.31
N GLU A 209 -13.55 -6.86 -8.22
CA GLU A 209 -14.95 -7.12 -7.88
C GLU A 209 -15.17 -8.49 -7.21
N LYS A 210 -14.38 -9.51 -7.59
CA LYS A 210 -14.46 -10.84 -6.95
C LYS A 210 -13.98 -10.86 -5.50
N ILE A 211 -13.07 -9.96 -5.11
CA ILE A 211 -12.38 -10.03 -3.80
C ILE A 211 -12.68 -8.84 -2.89
N LYS A 212 -13.33 -7.79 -3.36
CA LYS A 212 -13.49 -6.52 -2.64
C LYS A 212 -14.05 -6.67 -1.21
N ASP A 213 -14.97 -7.59 -1.02
CA ASP A 213 -15.59 -7.83 0.29
C ASP A 213 -14.63 -8.50 1.28
N GLU A 214 -13.77 -9.40 0.80
CA GLU A 214 -12.74 -10.10 1.56
C GLU A 214 -11.42 -9.31 1.67
N SER A 215 -11.28 -8.22 0.90
CA SER A 215 -10.09 -7.38 0.91
C SER A 215 -9.96 -6.61 2.23
N PHE A 216 -8.82 -6.08 2.48
CA PHE A 216 -8.47 -5.38 3.71
C PHE A 216 -7.93 -3.98 3.41
N LEU A 217 -7.98 -3.10 4.41
CA LEU A 217 -7.51 -1.72 4.29
C LEU A 217 -5.98 -1.67 4.31
N ASP A 218 -5.37 -2.23 5.33
CA ASP A 218 -3.93 -2.25 5.51
C ASP A 218 -3.43 -3.43 6.35
N ASN A 219 -2.12 -3.65 6.34
CA ASN A 219 -1.50 -4.75 7.05
C ASN A 219 -1.53 -4.59 8.58
N PHE A 220 -1.62 -3.36 9.10
CA PHE A 220 -1.57 -3.09 10.53
C PHE A 220 -2.95 -3.29 11.18
N ASN A 221 -3.96 -2.57 10.68
CA ASN A 221 -5.30 -2.63 11.26
C ASN A 221 -5.95 -4.00 11.05
N ASP A 222 -5.72 -4.65 9.92
CA ASP A 222 -6.36 -5.91 9.59
C ASP A 222 -5.63 -7.15 10.13
N TRP A 223 -4.39 -7.03 10.54
CA TRP A 223 -3.64 -8.11 11.14
C TRP A 223 -3.35 -7.88 12.62
N PHE A 224 -2.59 -6.82 12.97
CA PHE A 224 -2.12 -6.63 14.34
C PHE A 224 -3.22 -6.16 15.31
N CYS A 225 -4.25 -5.47 14.83
CA CYS A 225 -5.32 -4.98 15.69
C CYS A 225 -6.49 -5.95 15.82
N LYS A 226 -6.48 -7.07 15.09
CA LYS A 226 -7.51 -8.13 15.17
C LYS A 226 -7.06 -9.35 15.97
N GLN A 227 -5.82 -9.37 16.47
CA GLN A 227 -5.31 -10.38 17.39
C GLN A 227 -5.42 -9.88 18.83
#